data_d7cd64785c37949f49d15ad15d3bed25
#
_entry.id   d7cd64785c37949f49d15ad15d3bed25
#
_cell.length_a   1.000
_cell.length_b   1.000
_cell.length_c   1.000
_cell.angle_alpha   90.00
_cell.angle_beta   90.00
_cell.angle_gamma   90.00
#
_symmetry.space_group_name_H-M   'P 1'
#
loop_
_entity.id
_entity.type
_entity.pdbx_description
1 polymer ?
#
loop_
_entity_poly.entity_id
_entity_poly.type
_entity_poly.pdbx_seq_one_letter_code
_entity_poly.pdbx_strand_id
1 'polypeptide(L)'
;MEHGFYANRMARHGIDVVVPGSTDRGTVHDVIFDELCQGQIRDASRARYLAIIESARAQGIDSVILGCTEISLLVDPASLPLPGYDSTAIHAEAAVRFALADEMERAA
;
A
#
# COMPACT_ATOMS: atom_id res chain seq x y z
N MET A 1 -1.79 10.53 -4.09
CA MET A 1 -1.49 11.08 -2.75
C MET A 1 -1.76 12.58 -2.64
N GLU A 2 -1.90 13.28 -3.75
CA GLU A 2 -2.05 14.75 -3.75
C GLU A 2 -3.48 15.25 -3.44
N HIS A 3 -4.47 14.37 -3.57
CA HIS A 3 -5.88 14.71 -3.35
C HIS A 3 -6.40 14.14 -2.03
N GLY A 4 -7.18 14.94 -1.29
CA GLY A 4 -7.64 14.59 0.04
C GLY A 4 -8.80 13.57 0.12
N PHE A 5 -9.39 13.16 -1.00
CA PHE A 5 -10.59 12.30 -0.97
C PHE A 5 -10.32 10.93 -0.32
N TYR A 6 -9.14 10.35 -0.54
CA TYR A 6 -8.76 9.06 0.04
C TYR A 6 -8.63 9.17 1.56
N ALA A 7 -7.88 10.17 2.03
CA ALA A 7 -7.72 10.42 3.47
C ALA A 7 -9.08 10.69 4.15
N ASN A 8 -9.95 11.47 3.51
CA ASN A 8 -11.28 11.76 4.03
C ASN A 8 -12.15 10.51 4.11
N ARG A 9 -12.07 9.62 3.11
CA ARG A 9 -12.80 8.35 3.12
C ARG A 9 -12.31 7.43 4.24
N MET A 10 -11.00 7.32 4.41
CA MET A 10 -10.39 6.51 5.46
C MET A 10 -10.71 7.03 6.86
N ALA A 11 -10.75 8.35 7.03
CA ALA A 11 -11.11 8.98 8.29
C ALA A 11 -12.51 8.59 8.79
N ARG A 12 -13.45 8.33 7.88
CA ARG A 12 -14.78 7.81 8.23
C ARG A 12 -14.75 6.44 8.89
N HIS A 13 -13.67 5.70 8.71
CA HIS A 13 -13.43 4.39 9.32
C HIS A 13 -12.46 4.46 10.50
N GLY A 14 -12.17 5.66 11.00
CA GLY A 14 -11.28 5.87 12.14
C GLY A 14 -9.80 5.73 11.80
N ILE A 15 -9.42 5.81 10.52
CA ILE A 15 -8.04 5.70 10.06
C ILE A 15 -7.52 7.08 9.69
N ASP A 16 -6.46 7.51 10.37
CA ASP A 16 -5.76 8.76 10.08
C ASP A 16 -4.65 8.50 9.06
N VAL A 17 -4.83 8.98 7.84
CA VAL A 17 -3.89 8.76 6.74
C VAL A 17 -2.88 9.88 6.66
N VAL A 18 -1.61 9.50 6.73
CA VAL A 18 -0.46 10.40 6.54
C VAL A 18 0.28 9.96 5.28
N VAL A 19 0.67 10.92 4.46
CA VAL A 19 1.47 10.66 3.25
C VAL A 19 2.91 11.15 3.46
N PRO A 20 3.90 10.55 2.78
CA PRO A 20 5.28 11.00 2.87
C PRO A 20 5.46 12.45 2.43
N GLY A 21 6.54 13.09 2.83
CA GLY A 21 6.92 14.42 2.37
C GLY A 21 7.14 14.46 0.84
N SER A 22 7.18 15.65 0.28
CA SER A 22 7.21 15.85 -1.18
C SER A 22 8.38 15.14 -1.88
N THR A 23 9.56 15.11 -1.27
CA THR A 23 10.74 14.42 -1.82
C THR A 23 10.51 12.92 -1.88
N ASP A 24 10.02 12.31 -0.81
CA ASP A 24 9.76 10.88 -0.75
C ASP A 24 8.59 10.49 -1.66
N ARG A 25 7.55 11.31 -1.77
CA ARG A 25 6.49 11.11 -2.76
C ARG A 25 7.01 11.11 -4.19
N GLY A 26 7.95 12.02 -4.50
CA GLY A 26 8.63 12.05 -5.79
C GLY A 26 9.40 10.75 -6.06
N THR A 27 10.15 10.26 -5.08
CA THR A 27 10.86 8.97 -5.17
C THR A 27 9.90 7.81 -5.43
N VAL A 28 8.79 7.75 -4.69
CA VAL A 28 7.77 6.70 -4.87
C VAL A 28 7.18 6.77 -6.28
N HIS A 29 6.84 7.96 -6.75
CA HIS A 29 6.29 8.19 -8.09
C HIS A 29 7.25 7.73 -9.18
N ASP A 30 8.50 8.17 -9.14
CA ASP A 30 9.49 7.87 -10.17
C ASP A 30 9.79 6.37 -10.24
N VAL A 31 9.91 5.70 -9.10
CA VAL A 31 10.11 4.24 -9.08
C VAL A 31 8.92 3.50 -9.70
N ILE A 32 7.70 3.93 -9.42
CA ILE A 32 6.51 3.30 -10.01
C ILE A 32 6.53 3.44 -11.54
N PHE A 33 6.69 4.64 -12.05
CA PHE A 33 6.52 4.92 -13.47
C PHE A 33 7.76 4.61 -14.30
N ASP A 34 8.95 4.86 -13.78
CA ASP A 34 10.20 4.70 -14.54
C ASP A 34 10.81 3.31 -14.39
N GLU A 35 10.43 2.54 -13.37
CA GLU A 35 10.98 1.22 -13.09
C GLU A 35 9.90 0.13 -13.07
N LEU A 36 8.98 0.15 -12.12
CA LEU A 36 8.01 -0.94 -11.92
C LEU A 36 7.06 -1.09 -13.11
N CYS A 37 6.54 -0.01 -13.67
CA CYS A 37 5.71 -0.03 -14.87
C CYS A 37 6.48 -0.48 -16.12
N GLN A 38 7.81 -0.44 -16.08
CA GLN A 38 8.70 -0.94 -17.15
C GLN A 38 9.18 -2.38 -16.88
N GLY A 39 8.68 -3.03 -15.85
CA GLY A 39 9.09 -4.38 -15.48
C GLY A 39 10.44 -4.46 -14.79
N GLN A 40 10.97 -3.34 -14.30
CA GLN A 40 12.27 -3.29 -13.63
C GLN A 40 12.06 -3.31 -12.11
N ILE A 41 12.58 -4.35 -11.46
CA ILE A 41 12.54 -4.51 -10.01
C ILE A 41 13.98 -4.44 -9.50
N ARG A 42 14.32 -3.33 -8.84
CA ARG A 42 15.69 -3.03 -8.41
C ARG A 42 15.82 -3.06 -6.90
N ASP A 43 16.87 -3.70 -6.41
CA ASP A 43 17.17 -3.75 -4.97
C ASP A 43 17.43 -2.37 -4.37
N ALA A 44 18.08 -1.48 -5.13
CA ALA A 44 18.32 -0.11 -4.70
C ALA A 44 17.01 0.67 -4.47
N SER A 45 16.01 0.46 -5.31
CA SER A 45 14.68 1.08 -5.16
C SER A 45 13.90 0.48 -4.01
N ARG A 46 14.01 -0.83 -3.80
CA ARG A 46 13.46 -1.50 -2.62
C ARG A 46 14.03 -0.90 -1.34
N ALA A 47 15.34 -0.71 -1.27
CA ALA A 47 15.99 -0.12 -0.12
C ALA A 47 15.50 1.30 0.15
N ARG A 48 15.26 2.10 -0.89
CA ARG A 48 14.67 3.45 -0.76
C ARG A 48 13.25 3.41 -0.20
N TYR A 49 12.43 2.48 -0.65
CA TYR A 49 11.07 2.31 -0.11
C TYR A 49 11.09 1.90 1.36
N LEU A 50 11.94 0.97 1.73
CA LEU A 50 12.09 0.55 3.12
C LEU A 50 12.59 1.71 4.01
N ALA A 51 13.50 2.55 3.50
CA ALA A 51 13.95 3.74 4.22
C ALA A 51 12.83 4.76 4.44
N ILE A 52 11.96 4.97 3.46
CA ILE A 52 10.79 5.85 3.59
C ILE A 52 9.84 5.31 4.67
N ILE A 53 9.58 4.01 4.66
CA ILE A 53 8.70 3.36 5.64
C ILE A 53 9.31 3.43 7.04
N GLU A 54 10.60 3.20 7.18
CA GLU A 54 11.29 3.29 8.47
C GLU A 54 11.29 4.73 9.01
N SER A 55 11.46 5.72 8.15
CA SER A 55 11.32 7.13 8.51
C SER A 55 9.91 7.46 9.02
N ALA A 56 8.89 6.93 8.36
CA ALA A 56 7.50 7.09 8.80
C ALA A 56 7.28 6.45 10.17
N ARG A 57 7.81 5.24 10.38
CA ARG A 57 7.76 4.56 11.68
C ARG A 57 8.38 5.40 12.78
N ALA A 58 9.53 5.99 12.54
CA ALA A 58 10.21 6.89 13.49
C ALA A 58 9.37 8.12 13.84
N GLN A 59 8.44 8.52 12.97
CA GLN A 59 7.50 9.63 13.20
C GLN A 59 6.19 9.20 13.86
N GLY A 60 6.07 7.94 14.28
CA GLY A 60 4.91 7.44 14.99
C GLY A 60 3.82 6.81 14.11
N ILE A 61 4.10 6.55 12.85
CA ILE A 61 3.20 5.79 11.97
C ILE A 61 3.21 4.32 12.41
N ASP A 62 2.05 3.71 12.52
CA ASP A 62 1.88 2.36 13.05
C ASP A 62 1.61 1.29 11.97
N SER A 63 1.27 1.71 10.76
CA SER A 63 0.96 0.79 9.66
C SER A 63 1.16 1.45 8.30
N VAL A 64 1.24 0.64 7.25
CA VAL A 64 1.47 1.11 5.88
C VAL A 64 0.43 0.52 4.94
N ILE A 65 -0.15 1.38 4.10
CA ILE A 65 -1.03 0.95 3.01
C ILE A 65 -0.22 1.01 1.70
N LEU A 66 -0.14 -0.13 1.03
CA LEU A 66 0.40 -0.22 -0.32
C LEU A 66 -0.75 -0.02 -1.31
N GLY A 67 -0.95 1.23 -1.71
CA GLY A 67 -2.10 1.67 -2.50
C GLY A 67 -1.92 1.60 -4.02
N CYS A 68 -1.01 0.77 -4.50
CA CYS A 68 -0.68 0.66 -5.93
C CYS A 68 -0.39 -0.81 -6.27
N THR A 69 -0.91 -1.26 -7.40
CA THR A 69 -0.73 -2.65 -7.85
C THR A 69 0.74 -3.03 -8.10
N GLU A 70 1.57 -2.07 -8.47
CA GLU A 70 2.98 -2.29 -8.82
C GLU A 70 3.89 -2.35 -7.59
N ILE A 71 3.55 -1.67 -6.51
CA ILE A 71 4.41 -1.62 -5.30
C ILE A 71 4.62 -3.00 -4.71
N SER A 72 3.63 -3.86 -4.74
CA SER A 72 3.73 -5.23 -4.23
C SER A 72 4.70 -6.12 -5.03
N LEU A 73 5.07 -5.71 -6.24
CA LEU A 73 6.14 -6.35 -7.00
C LEU A 73 7.52 -6.07 -6.41
N LEU A 74 7.67 -4.93 -5.74
CA LEU A 74 8.95 -4.48 -5.19
C LEU A 74 9.11 -4.85 -3.72
N VAL A 75 8.08 -4.66 -2.91
CA VAL A 75 8.10 -4.91 -1.47
C VAL A 75 7.00 -5.88 -1.07
N ASP A 76 7.36 -6.86 -0.24
CA ASP A 76 6.40 -7.80 0.34
C ASP A 76 5.78 -7.17 1.60
N PRO A 77 4.44 -7.04 1.67
CA PRO A 77 3.77 -6.51 2.84
C PRO A 77 4.14 -7.23 4.15
N ALA A 78 4.41 -8.54 4.09
CA ALA A 78 4.77 -9.36 5.24
C ALA A 78 6.18 -9.09 5.76
N SER A 79 7.05 -8.47 4.96
CA SER A 79 8.46 -8.22 5.28
C SER A 79 8.75 -6.78 5.70
N LEU A 80 7.73 -5.95 5.85
CA LEU A 80 7.87 -4.56 6.22
C LEU A 80 8.14 -4.40 7.73
N PRO A 81 8.84 -3.31 8.14
CA PRO A 81 9.07 -3.03 9.56
C PRO A 81 7.80 -2.63 10.33
N LEU A 82 6.71 -2.38 9.63
CA LEU A 82 5.37 -2.10 10.14
C LEU A 82 4.36 -3.07 9.52
N PRO A 83 3.19 -3.30 10.16
CA PRO A 83 2.10 -4.00 9.50
C PRO A 83 1.77 -3.36 8.14
N GLY A 84 1.82 -4.15 7.07
CA GLY A 84 1.56 -3.71 5.71
C GLY A 84 0.24 -4.23 5.18
N TYR A 85 -0.52 -3.37 4.51
CA TYR A 85 -1.80 -3.70 3.90
C TYR A 85 -1.74 -3.44 2.41
N ASP A 86 -1.83 -4.49 1.61
CA ASP A 86 -1.96 -4.41 0.16
C ASP A 86 -3.44 -4.18 -0.20
N SER A 87 -3.78 -2.97 -0.58
CA SER A 87 -5.17 -2.61 -0.88
C SER A 87 -5.73 -3.37 -2.08
N THR A 88 -4.90 -3.74 -3.05
CA THR A 88 -5.31 -4.55 -4.20
C THR A 88 -5.72 -5.97 -3.77
N ALA A 89 -4.90 -6.62 -2.95
CA ALA A 89 -5.19 -7.95 -2.43
C ALA A 89 -6.44 -7.95 -1.54
N ILE A 90 -6.57 -6.96 -0.66
CA ILE A 90 -7.75 -6.80 0.23
C ILE A 90 -9.02 -6.61 -0.60
N HIS A 91 -8.96 -5.76 -1.63
CA HIS A 91 -10.10 -5.51 -2.51
C HIS A 91 -10.51 -6.77 -3.29
N ALA A 92 -9.54 -7.48 -3.86
CA ALA A 92 -9.78 -8.73 -4.59
C ALA A 92 -10.42 -9.79 -3.69
N GLU A 93 -9.91 -9.95 -2.47
CA GLU A 93 -10.46 -10.89 -1.49
C GLU A 93 -11.90 -10.54 -1.12
N ALA A 94 -12.19 -9.27 -0.87
CA ALA A 94 -13.54 -8.81 -0.57
C ALA A 94 -14.51 -9.05 -1.74
N ALA A 95 -14.07 -8.83 -2.97
CA ALA A 95 -14.85 -9.09 -4.17
C ALA A 95 -15.20 -10.58 -4.33
N VAL A 96 -14.23 -11.47 -4.10
CA VAL A 96 -14.44 -12.91 -4.14
C VAL A 96 -15.38 -13.38 -3.05
N ARG A 97 -15.22 -12.91 -1.84
CA ARG A 97 -16.12 -13.23 -0.72
C ARG A 97 -17.55 -12.78 -1.03
N PHE A 98 -17.73 -11.60 -1.58
CA PHE A 98 -19.04 -11.11 -2.00
C PHE A 98 -19.67 -12.00 -3.09
N ALA A 99 -18.87 -12.36 -4.11
CA ALA A 99 -19.35 -13.21 -5.21
C ALA A 99 -19.76 -14.62 -4.77
N LEU A 100 -19.10 -15.16 -3.75
CA LEU A 100 -19.34 -16.52 -3.24
C LEU A 100 -20.24 -16.56 -1.98
N ALA A 101 -20.78 -15.43 -1.55
CA ALA A 101 -21.54 -15.33 -0.28
C ALA A 101 -22.70 -16.33 -0.21
N ASP A 102 -23.50 -16.46 -1.28
CA ASP A 102 -24.64 -17.41 -1.34
C ASP A 102 -24.20 -18.87 -1.27
N GLU A 103 -23.06 -19.21 -1.90
CA GLU A 103 -22.51 -20.57 -1.85
C GLU A 103 -21.94 -20.89 -0.48
N MET A 104 -21.28 -19.92 0.18
CA MET A 104 -20.76 -20.07 1.53
C MET A 104 -21.91 -20.27 2.54
N GLU A 105 -23.02 -19.57 2.40
CA GLU A 105 -24.21 -19.74 3.22
C GLU A 105 -24.84 -21.12 3.04
N ARG A 106 -24.89 -21.64 1.81
CA ARG A 106 -25.39 -23.00 1.53
C ARG A 106 -24.51 -24.11 2.07
N ALA A 107 -23.19 -23.86 2.17
CA ALA A 107 -22.21 -24.81 2.69
C ALA A 107 -22.20 -24.87 4.23
N ALA A 108 -22.72 -23.83 4.87
CA ALA A 108 -22.84 -23.77 6.33
C ALA A 108 -24.10 -24.48 6.78
#